data_9fd4edab094bdcdf710c2b3cc223caf6
#
_entry.id   9fd4edab094bdcdf710c2b3cc223caf6
#
_cell.length_a   1.000
_cell.length_b   1.000
_cell.length_c   1.000
_cell.angle_alpha   90.00
_cell.angle_beta   90.00
_cell.angle_gamma   90.00
#
_symmetry.space_group_name_H-M   'P 1'
#
loop_
_entity.id
_entity.type
_entity.pdbx_description
1 polymer ?
#
loop_
_entity_poly.entity_id
_entity_poly.type
_entity_poly.pdbx_seq_one_letter_code
_entity_poly.pdbx_strand_id
1 'polypeptide(L)'
;MPAHFRAEDGANLAYLDQGEGLPVLALSGLTRTGRDFDYVAPHLKGVRLIRPDYRGRGNSDWTGPDSYTVLQEARDALALLDHLGIEKAAILGTSRGGLIGMLLAATAHDRLLGL
;
A
#
# COMPACT_ATOMS: atom_id res chain seq x y z
N MET A 1 -11.27 3.71 -11.92
CA MET A 1 -10.61 2.45 -12.32
C MET A 1 -9.29 2.31 -11.58
N PRO A 2 -9.01 1.19 -10.95
CA PRO A 2 -7.71 1.00 -10.34
C PRO A 2 -6.62 0.84 -11.40
N ALA A 3 -5.44 1.32 -11.08
CA ALA A 3 -4.24 1.03 -11.84
C ALA A 3 -3.61 -0.26 -11.30
N HIS A 4 -2.61 -0.78 -12.00
CA HIS A 4 -1.93 -2.00 -11.61
C HIS A 4 -0.42 -1.83 -11.72
N PHE A 5 0.30 -2.56 -10.90
CA PHE A 5 1.76 -2.65 -10.96
C PHE A 5 2.18 -4.11 -10.77
N ARG A 6 3.40 -4.44 -11.15
CA ARG A 6 3.94 -5.79 -10.96
C ARG A 6 4.84 -5.82 -9.73
N ALA A 7 4.56 -6.78 -8.85
CA ALA A 7 5.44 -7.09 -7.73
C ALA A 7 6.71 -7.81 -8.22
N GLU A 8 7.67 -8.01 -7.33
CA GLU A 8 8.94 -8.67 -7.66
C GLU A 8 8.74 -10.07 -8.23
N ASP A 9 7.71 -10.79 -7.75
CA ASP A 9 7.39 -12.15 -8.21
C ASP A 9 6.51 -12.16 -9.46
N GLY A 10 6.23 -10.99 -10.05
CA GLY A 10 5.43 -10.87 -11.26
C GLY A 10 3.92 -10.77 -11.03
N ALA A 11 3.46 -10.79 -9.78
CA ALA A 11 2.04 -10.65 -9.48
C ALA A 11 1.53 -9.28 -9.92
N ASN A 12 0.34 -9.25 -10.53
CA ASN A 12 -0.31 -8.03 -10.96
C ASN A 12 -1.20 -7.52 -9.83
N LEU A 13 -0.83 -6.40 -9.23
CA LEU A 13 -1.49 -5.87 -8.05
C LEU A 13 -2.16 -4.53 -8.36
N ALA A 14 -3.36 -4.34 -7.82
CA ALA A 14 -4.14 -3.13 -8.07
C ALA A 14 -3.86 -2.06 -7.00
N TYR A 15 -4.01 -0.80 -7.38
CA TYR A 15 -3.92 0.31 -6.45
C TYR A 15 -4.76 1.49 -6.94
N LEU A 16 -5.09 2.37 -6.02
CA LEU A 16 -5.69 3.67 -6.31
C LEU A 16 -4.70 4.76 -5.92
N ASP A 17 -4.59 5.78 -6.75
CA ASP A 17 -3.66 6.89 -6.57
C ASP A 17 -4.42 8.18 -6.82
N GLN A 18 -4.62 8.98 -5.78
CA GLN A 18 -5.46 10.17 -5.84
C GLN A 18 -4.79 11.35 -5.16
N GLY A 19 -4.99 12.52 -5.74
CA GLY A 19 -4.54 13.78 -5.15
C GLY A 19 -3.11 14.15 -5.51
N GLU A 20 -2.68 15.28 -4.96
CA GLU A 20 -1.34 15.82 -5.18
C GLU A 20 -0.80 16.32 -3.84
N GLY A 21 0.51 16.21 -3.67
CA GLY A 21 1.19 16.70 -2.48
C GLY A 21 1.96 15.60 -1.78
N LEU A 22 1.91 15.59 -0.44
CA LEU A 22 2.63 14.62 0.37
C LEU A 22 2.16 13.19 0.07
N PRO A 23 3.06 12.27 -0.34
CA PRO A 23 2.66 10.88 -0.57
C PRO A 23 2.28 10.19 0.73
N VAL A 24 1.10 9.60 0.76
CA VAL A 24 0.60 8.81 1.89
C VAL A 24 0.20 7.43 1.38
N LEU A 25 0.86 6.41 1.88
CA LEU A 25 0.55 5.01 1.57
C LEU A 25 -0.43 4.50 2.63
N ALA A 26 -1.66 4.23 2.21
CA ALA A 26 -2.73 3.79 3.11
C ALA A 26 -2.89 2.27 3.03
N LEU A 27 -2.63 1.60 4.14
CA LEU A 27 -2.61 0.14 4.25
C LEU A 27 -3.79 -0.33 5.09
N SER A 28 -4.68 -1.11 4.48
CA SER A 28 -5.92 -1.56 5.12
C SER A 28 -5.74 -2.82 5.97
N GLY A 29 -6.82 -3.27 6.61
CA GLY A 29 -6.85 -4.49 7.41
C GLY A 29 -6.82 -5.76 6.55
N LEU A 30 -6.74 -6.92 7.22
CA LEU A 30 -6.47 -8.21 6.59
C LEU A 30 -7.43 -8.59 5.46
N THR A 31 -8.73 -8.41 5.68
CA THR A 31 -9.76 -8.81 4.71
C THR A 31 -10.30 -7.62 3.92
N ARG A 32 -9.61 -6.48 3.97
CA ARG A 32 -10.08 -5.24 3.39
C ARG A 32 -9.27 -4.86 2.16
N THR A 33 -9.74 -3.86 1.44
CA THR A 33 -9.08 -3.32 0.26
C THR A 33 -8.75 -1.85 0.48
N GLY A 34 -8.07 -1.23 -0.50
CA GLY A 34 -7.81 0.19 -0.49
C GLY A 34 -9.05 1.06 -0.37
N ARG A 35 -10.23 0.50 -0.66
CA ARG A 35 -11.50 1.20 -0.54
C ARG A 35 -11.94 1.47 0.90
N ASP A 36 -11.30 0.83 1.88
CA ASP A 36 -11.54 1.12 3.29
C ASP A 36 -11.31 2.59 3.64
N PHE A 37 -10.53 3.30 2.82
CA PHE A 37 -10.23 4.70 3.03
C PHE A 37 -11.12 5.65 2.24
N ASP A 38 -12.15 5.14 1.54
CA ASP A 38 -13.04 5.97 0.73
C ASP A 38 -13.73 7.05 1.56
N TYR A 39 -14.06 6.76 2.81
CA TYR A 39 -14.76 7.71 3.68
C TYR A 39 -13.87 8.87 4.13
N VAL A 40 -12.56 8.68 4.16
CA VAL A 40 -11.63 9.72 4.63
C VAL A 40 -10.96 10.46 3.47
N ALA A 41 -10.84 9.81 2.30
CA ALA A 41 -10.15 10.38 1.15
C ALA A 41 -10.64 11.78 0.76
N PRO A 42 -11.96 12.06 0.72
CA PRO A 42 -12.45 13.40 0.36
C PRO A 42 -12.06 14.50 1.34
N HIS A 43 -11.69 14.13 2.56
CA HIS A 43 -11.34 15.09 3.62
C HIS A 43 -9.83 15.35 3.71
N LEU A 44 -9.03 14.64 2.94
CA LEU A 44 -7.58 14.82 2.93
C LEU A 44 -7.17 15.80 1.83
N LYS A 45 -6.51 16.88 2.23
CA LYS A 45 -6.02 17.91 1.31
C LYS A 45 -4.51 18.01 1.42
N GLY A 46 -3.87 18.31 0.28
CA GLY A 46 -2.41 18.43 0.26
C GLY A 46 -1.68 17.12 0.36
N VAL A 47 -2.39 15.99 0.13
CA VAL A 47 -1.78 14.67 0.14
C VAL A 47 -2.10 13.93 -1.15
N ARG A 48 -1.18 13.07 -1.56
CA ARG A 48 -1.36 12.10 -2.61
C ARG A 48 -1.62 10.77 -1.93
N LEU A 49 -2.86 10.30 -1.96
CA LEU A 49 -3.28 9.10 -1.25
C LEU A 49 -3.14 7.88 -2.16
N ILE A 50 -2.30 6.94 -1.76
CA ILE A 50 -2.00 5.71 -2.50
C ILE A 50 -2.57 4.54 -1.71
N ARG A 51 -3.50 3.82 -2.32
CA ARG A 51 -4.29 2.78 -1.66
C ARG A 51 -4.14 1.46 -2.40
N PRO A 52 -3.18 0.59 -2.01
CA PRO A 52 -3.06 -0.71 -2.67
C PRO A 52 -4.12 -1.70 -2.20
N ASP A 53 -4.51 -2.59 -3.10
CA ASP A 53 -5.24 -3.80 -2.74
C ASP A 53 -4.20 -4.90 -2.53
N TYR A 54 -4.27 -5.58 -1.39
CA TYR A 54 -3.35 -6.69 -1.13
C TYR A 54 -3.56 -7.81 -2.15
N ARG A 55 -2.52 -8.60 -2.38
CA ARG A 55 -2.63 -9.77 -3.24
C ARG A 55 -3.76 -10.67 -2.77
N GLY A 56 -4.55 -11.19 -3.73
CA GLY A 56 -5.73 -11.99 -3.45
C GLY A 56 -6.93 -11.20 -2.94
N ARG A 57 -6.84 -9.87 -2.86
CA ARG A 57 -7.93 -8.99 -2.42
C ARG A 57 -8.26 -8.00 -3.51
N GLY A 58 -9.52 -7.52 -3.51
CA GLY A 58 -9.95 -6.52 -4.47
C GLY A 58 -9.66 -6.92 -5.91
N ASN A 59 -8.93 -6.08 -6.63
CA ASN A 59 -8.56 -6.29 -8.03
C ASN A 59 -7.14 -6.83 -8.22
N SER A 60 -6.48 -7.25 -7.14
CA SER A 60 -5.14 -7.81 -7.19
C SER A 60 -5.16 -9.32 -7.44
N ASP A 61 -4.06 -9.85 -8.01
CA ASP A 61 -3.94 -11.27 -8.32
C ASP A 61 -3.98 -12.15 -7.07
N TRP A 62 -4.54 -13.33 -7.24
CA TRP A 62 -4.42 -14.44 -6.29
C TRP A 62 -3.10 -15.18 -6.56
N THR A 63 -2.25 -15.30 -5.54
CA THR A 63 -0.91 -15.89 -5.70
C THR A 63 -0.66 -17.09 -4.77
N GLY A 64 -1.72 -17.60 -4.15
CA GLY A 64 -1.64 -18.75 -3.25
C GLY A 64 -1.47 -18.36 -1.78
N PRO A 65 -1.83 -19.24 -0.85
CA PRO A 65 -1.84 -18.91 0.59
C PRO A 65 -0.46 -18.62 1.17
N ASP A 66 0.59 -19.24 0.65
CA ASP A 66 1.95 -19.09 1.16
C ASP A 66 2.52 -17.71 0.94
N SER A 67 1.97 -16.94 -0.01
CA SER A 67 2.42 -15.57 -0.31
C SER A 67 1.74 -14.50 0.54
N TYR A 68 0.77 -14.86 1.40
CA TYR A 68 -0.01 -13.90 2.17
C TYR A 68 0.62 -13.64 3.54
N THR A 69 1.83 -13.11 3.53
CA THR A 69 2.54 -12.78 4.76
C THR A 69 2.71 -11.28 4.88
N VAL A 70 2.85 -10.78 6.09
CA VAL A 70 3.15 -9.37 6.34
C VAL A 70 4.45 -8.98 5.63
N LEU A 71 5.45 -9.85 5.64
CA LEU A 71 6.71 -9.59 4.96
C LEU A 71 6.53 -9.41 3.46
N GLN A 72 5.75 -10.30 2.81
CA GLN A 72 5.50 -10.18 1.38
C GLN A 72 4.70 -8.92 1.05
N GLU A 73 3.71 -8.61 1.86
CA GLU A 73 2.89 -7.42 1.66
C GLU A 73 3.70 -6.13 1.87
N ALA A 74 4.67 -6.14 2.79
CA ALA A 74 5.60 -5.03 2.95
C ALA A 74 6.47 -4.86 1.70
N ARG A 75 6.96 -5.94 1.12
CA ARG A 75 7.73 -5.91 -0.12
C ARG A 75 6.88 -5.39 -1.28
N ASP A 76 5.61 -5.80 -1.35
CA ASP A 76 4.68 -5.31 -2.36
C ASP A 76 4.47 -3.80 -2.23
N ALA A 77 4.37 -3.29 -1.00
CA ALA A 77 4.23 -1.86 -0.75
C ALA A 77 5.45 -1.08 -1.23
N LEU A 78 6.65 -1.59 -0.97
CA LEU A 78 7.89 -0.96 -1.46
C LEU A 78 7.96 -1.00 -2.99
N ALA A 79 7.56 -2.11 -3.60
CA ALA A 79 7.52 -2.24 -5.05
C ALA A 79 6.55 -1.23 -5.67
N LEU A 80 5.43 -0.96 -5.02
CA LEU A 80 4.49 0.06 -5.47
C LEU A 80 5.11 1.45 -5.41
N LEU A 81 5.79 1.81 -4.33
CA LEU A 81 6.48 3.09 -4.23
C LEU A 81 7.54 3.23 -5.32
N ASP A 82 8.30 2.16 -5.59
CA ASP A 82 9.29 2.15 -6.65
C ASP A 82 8.64 2.33 -8.03
N HIS A 83 7.52 1.65 -8.26
CA HIS A 83 6.76 1.76 -9.51
C HIS A 83 6.31 3.20 -9.75
N LEU A 84 5.89 3.89 -8.70
CA LEU A 84 5.42 5.27 -8.79
C LEU A 84 6.54 6.31 -8.73
N GLY A 85 7.78 5.88 -8.55
CA GLY A 85 8.92 6.78 -8.45
C GLY A 85 8.93 7.58 -7.15
N ILE A 86 8.30 7.07 -6.10
CA ILE A 86 8.21 7.75 -4.81
C ILE A 86 9.34 7.27 -3.91
N GLU A 87 10.23 8.19 -3.53
CA GLU A 87 11.36 7.86 -2.67
C GLU A 87 10.93 7.63 -1.23
N LYS A 88 10.07 8.52 -0.70
CA LYS A 88 9.59 8.46 0.68
C LYS A 88 8.10 8.74 0.74
N ALA A 89 7.40 8.05 1.63
CA ALA A 89 5.98 8.24 1.87
C ALA A 89 5.66 8.14 3.36
N ALA A 90 4.61 8.84 3.79
CA ALA A 90 4.02 8.59 5.09
C ALA A 90 3.14 7.35 5.02
N ILE A 91 2.98 6.65 6.13
CA ILE A 91 2.17 5.43 6.21
C ILE A 91 0.96 5.70 7.09
N LEU A 92 -0.22 5.38 6.56
CA LEU A 92 -1.47 5.31 7.31
C LEU A 92 -1.91 3.85 7.32
N GLY A 93 -1.78 3.19 8.46
CA GLY A 93 -2.09 1.76 8.55
C GLY A 93 -3.12 1.47 9.62
N THR A 94 -4.02 0.52 9.34
CA THR A 94 -5.01 0.04 10.31
C THR A 94 -4.91 -1.47 10.42
N SER A 95 -4.91 -2.01 11.66
CA SER A 95 -4.84 -3.45 11.92
C SER A 95 -3.62 -4.08 11.24
N ARG A 96 -3.81 -5.00 10.29
CA ARG A 96 -2.69 -5.61 9.54
C ARG A 96 -1.84 -4.56 8.83
N GLY A 97 -2.46 -3.50 8.30
CA GLY A 97 -1.73 -2.38 7.69
C GLY A 97 -0.79 -1.70 8.68
N GLY A 98 -1.17 -1.62 9.95
CA GLY A 98 -0.30 -1.13 11.01
C GLY A 98 0.91 -2.03 11.22
N LEU A 99 0.73 -3.35 11.17
CA LEU A 99 1.84 -4.32 11.28
C LEU A 99 2.80 -4.17 10.09
N ILE A 100 2.27 -4.03 8.89
CA ILE A 100 3.09 -3.81 7.69
C ILE A 100 3.90 -2.51 7.85
N GLY A 101 3.25 -1.44 8.33
CA GLY A 101 3.91 -0.17 8.57
C GLY A 101 5.04 -0.28 9.59
N MET A 102 4.82 -1.02 10.67
CA MET A 102 5.85 -1.25 11.68
C MET A 102 7.02 -2.05 11.09
N LEU A 103 6.75 -3.05 10.27
CA LEU A 103 7.81 -3.81 9.61
C LEU A 103 8.61 -2.92 8.65
N LEU A 104 7.94 -2.04 7.90
CA LEU A 104 8.62 -1.08 7.03
C LEU A 104 9.48 -0.11 7.84
N ALA A 105 8.99 0.36 8.98
CA ALA A 105 9.77 1.23 9.87
C ALA A 105 11.03 0.53 10.38
N ALA A 106 10.96 -0.77 10.65
CA ALA A 106 12.10 -1.54 11.12
C ALA A 106 13.11 -1.89 10.02
N THR A 107 12.64 -2.09 8.77
CA THR A 107 13.47 -2.64 7.68
C THR A 107 13.77 -1.64 6.56
N ALA A 108 12.97 -0.59 6.44
CA ALA A 108 13.10 0.37 5.35
C ALA A 108 12.74 1.78 5.82
N HIS A 109 13.18 2.17 7.02
CA HIS A 109 12.81 3.45 7.63
C HIS A 109 13.21 4.66 6.78
N ASP A 110 14.23 4.53 5.95
CA ASP A 110 14.67 5.59 5.04
C ASP A 110 13.67 5.88 3.90
N ARG A 111 12.66 5.02 3.73
CA ARG A 111 11.58 5.19 2.77
C ARG A 111 10.34 5.84 3.40
N LEU A 112 10.37 6.10 4.72
CA LEU A 112 9.21 6.62 5.44
C LEU A 112 9.40 8.08 5.85
N LEU A 113 8.33 8.88 5.66
CA LEU A 113 8.25 10.24 6.20
C LEU A 113 7.62 10.24 7.59
N GLY A 114 6.83 9.23 7.90
CA GLY A 114 6.14 9.08 9.17
C GLY A 114 5.23 7.86 9.14
N LEU A 115 4.74 7.51 10.30
CA LEU A 115 3.88 6.34 10.47
C LEU A 115 2.66 6.71 11.30
#